data_1c044bd58157aabe96eda249e1c42fe5
#
_entry.id   1c044bd58157aabe96eda249e1c42fe5
#
_cell.length_a   1.000
_cell.length_b   1.000
_cell.length_c   1.000
_cell.angle_alpha   90.00
_cell.angle_beta   90.00
_cell.angle_gamma   90.00
#
_symmetry.space_group_name_H-M   'P 1'
#
loop_
_entity.id
_entity.type
_entity.pdbx_description
1 polymer ?
#
loop_
_entity_poly.entity_id
_entity_poly.type
_entity_poly.pdbx_seq_one_letter_code
_entity_poly.pdbx_strand_id
1 'polypeptide(L)'
;MRRFVSLRAVLISLSLALAPMLAQAKPVWIDVRTEAEHRQNHIDGDPLIPHRNILAQVTERFPDKDTEINLYCRSGNRAGKAKSALESAGYTNVKNRGSVAEAREARNP
;
A
#
# COMPACT_ATOMS: atom_id res chain seq x y z
N MET A 1 -32.47 -38.81 11.61
CA MET A 1 -31.28 -38.48 12.41
C MET A 1 -30.01 -38.28 11.61
N ARG A 2 -29.77 -39.12 10.64
CA ARG A 2 -28.53 -39.03 9.85
C ARG A 2 -28.41 -37.78 8.98
N ARG A 3 -29.53 -37.16 8.66
CA ARG A 3 -29.60 -35.98 7.80
C ARG A 3 -28.98 -34.75 8.42
N PHE A 4 -28.92 -34.67 9.73
CA PHE A 4 -28.43 -33.50 10.43
C PHE A 4 -26.90 -33.30 10.27
N VAL A 5 -26.17 -34.38 10.08
CA VAL A 5 -24.73 -34.32 9.94
C VAL A 5 -24.30 -33.64 8.63
N SER A 6 -25.05 -33.85 7.55
CA SER A 6 -24.75 -33.26 6.26
C SER A 6 -24.88 -31.74 6.26
N LEU A 7 -25.86 -31.21 6.96
CA LEU A 7 -26.08 -29.77 7.03
C LEU A 7 -24.94 -29.03 7.69
N ARG A 8 -24.36 -29.62 8.74
CA ARG A 8 -23.26 -29.01 9.45
C ARG A 8 -22.00 -28.90 8.58
N ALA A 9 -21.74 -29.89 7.79
CA ALA A 9 -20.59 -29.90 6.90
C ALA A 9 -20.64 -28.78 5.86
N VAL A 10 -21.83 -28.49 5.33
CA VAL A 10 -22.03 -27.43 4.34
C VAL A 10 -21.74 -26.05 4.93
N LEU A 11 -22.17 -25.80 6.16
CA LEU A 11 -21.93 -24.51 6.81
C LEU A 11 -20.45 -24.23 7.05
N ILE A 12 -19.70 -25.26 7.42
CA ILE A 12 -18.25 -25.13 7.65
C ILE A 12 -17.52 -24.76 6.35
N SER A 13 -17.93 -25.34 5.23
CA SER A 13 -17.34 -25.04 3.93
C SER A 13 -17.51 -23.58 3.54
N LEU A 14 -18.67 -22.99 3.81
CA LEU A 14 -18.93 -21.59 3.50
C LEU A 14 -18.04 -20.64 4.27
N SER A 15 -17.79 -20.92 5.55
CA SER A 15 -16.92 -20.08 6.38
C SER A 15 -15.49 -20.03 5.85
N LEU A 16 -14.96 -21.16 5.40
CA LEU A 16 -13.61 -21.24 4.86
C LEU A 16 -13.45 -20.51 3.54
N ALA A 17 -14.49 -20.47 2.72
CA ALA A 17 -14.43 -19.83 1.42
C ALA A 17 -14.31 -18.30 1.49
N LEU A 18 -14.74 -17.68 2.56
CA LEU A 18 -14.68 -16.23 2.73
C LEU A 18 -13.32 -15.73 3.21
N ALA A 19 -12.56 -16.54 3.94
CA ALA A 19 -11.31 -16.11 4.54
C ALA A 19 -10.25 -15.62 3.54
N PRO A 20 -9.98 -16.27 2.39
CA PRO A 20 -8.95 -15.82 1.46
C PRO A 20 -9.22 -14.47 0.83
N MET A 21 -10.48 -14.07 0.69
CA MET A 21 -10.84 -12.81 0.04
C MET A 21 -10.45 -11.58 0.84
N LEU A 22 -10.29 -11.71 2.14
CA LEU A 22 -9.95 -10.59 3.02
C LEU A 22 -8.48 -10.20 2.99
N ALA A 23 -7.64 -11.07 2.42
CA ALA A 23 -6.19 -10.85 2.39
C ALA A 23 -5.68 -10.21 1.09
N GLN A 24 -6.57 -9.78 0.19
CA GLN A 24 -6.22 -9.35 -1.16
C GLN A 24 -6.14 -7.83 -1.33
N ALA A 25 -5.44 -7.14 -0.43
CA ALA A 25 -5.23 -5.71 -0.56
C ALA A 25 -4.13 -5.43 -1.59
N LYS A 26 -4.36 -4.46 -2.47
CA LYS A 26 -3.35 -4.06 -3.47
C LYS A 26 -2.30 -3.15 -2.85
N PRO A 27 -1.03 -3.27 -3.28
CA PRO A 27 0.00 -2.33 -2.88
C PRO A 27 -0.32 -0.92 -3.33
N VAL A 28 0.06 0.05 -2.52
CA VAL A 28 -0.08 1.47 -2.83
C VAL A 28 1.27 2.01 -3.24
N TRP A 29 1.31 2.79 -4.34
CA TRP A 29 2.52 3.46 -4.81
C TRP A 29 2.30 4.95 -4.75
N ILE A 30 3.18 5.68 -4.09
CA ILE A 30 3.01 7.11 -3.84
C ILE A 30 4.26 7.87 -4.27
N ASP A 31 4.05 8.90 -5.10
CA ASP A 31 5.06 9.88 -5.46
C ASP A 31 5.11 10.92 -4.33
N VAL A 32 6.25 11.02 -3.65
CA VAL A 32 6.40 11.97 -2.54
C VAL A 32 7.19 13.22 -2.92
N ARG A 33 7.33 13.47 -4.22
CA ARG A 33 8.00 14.66 -4.73
C ARG A 33 7.09 15.89 -4.64
N THR A 34 7.56 17.01 -5.19
CA THR A 34 6.74 18.22 -5.30
C THR A 34 5.76 18.12 -6.44
N GLU A 35 4.76 18.99 -6.41
CA GLU A 35 3.79 19.10 -7.49
C GLU A 35 4.47 19.49 -8.82
N ALA A 36 5.43 20.40 -8.76
CA ALA A 36 6.15 20.83 -9.97
C ALA A 36 6.93 19.67 -10.63
N GLU A 37 7.60 18.85 -9.83
CA GLU A 37 8.28 17.65 -10.34
C GLU A 37 7.31 16.67 -10.95
N HIS A 38 6.18 16.44 -10.28
CA HIS A 38 5.15 15.53 -10.76
C HIS A 38 4.58 15.97 -12.10
N ARG A 39 4.36 17.27 -12.30
CA ARG A 39 3.85 17.79 -13.57
C ARG A 39 4.80 17.55 -14.73
N GLN A 40 6.10 17.59 -14.48
CA GLN A 40 7.11 17.38 -15.54
C GLN A 40 7.20 15.92 -15.96
N ASN A 41 7.09 15.01 -15.00
CA ASN A 41 7.22 13.59 -15.26
C ASN A 41 6.63 12.82 -14.07
N HIS A 42 5.72 11.89 -14.31
CA HIS A 42 5.12 11.10 -13.24
C HIS A 42 4.69 9.73 -13.77
N ILE A 43 4.36 8.85 -12.84
CA ILE A 43 3.79 7.54 -13.16
C ILE A 43 2.28 7.67 -13.09
N ASP A 44 1.60 7.41 -14.21
CA ASP A 44 0.14 7.53 -14.27
C ASP A 44 -0.54 6.63 -13.26
N GLY A 45 -1.55 7.18 -12.59
CA GLY A 45 -2.34 6.44 -11.62
C GLY A 45 -1.83 6.48 -10.19
N ASP A 46 -0.57 6.88 -9.98
CA ASP A 46 -0.03 6.98 -8.63
C ASP A 46 -0.42 8.32 -7.99
N PRO A 47 -0.92 8.31 -6.74
CA PRO A 47 -1.20 9.56 -6.06
C PRO A 47 0.09 10.34 -5.77
N LEU A 48 -0.02 11.66 -5.81
CA LEU A 48 1.02 12.57 -5.38
C LEU A 48 0.72 12.99 -3.95
N ILE A 49 1.62 12.67 -3.04
CA ILE A 49 1.56 13.12 -1.65
C ILE A 49 2.96 13.60 -1.27
N PRO A 50 3.25 14.90 -1.36
CA PRO A 50 4.57 15.41 -0.99
C PRO A 50 4.99 14.93 0.40
N HIS A 51 6.27 14.62 0.56
CA HIS A 51 6.76 13.95 1.76
C HIS A 51 6.40 14.66 3.08
N ARG A 52 6.23 15.98 3.06
CA ARG A 52 5.83 16.75 4.25
C ARG A 52 4.42 16.42 4.71
N ASN A 53 3.56 16.00 3.79
CA ASN A 53 2.16 15.75 4.07
C ASN A 53 1.87 14.26 4.23
N ILE A 54 2.91 13.42 4.21
CA ILE A 54 2.72 11.98 4.11
C ILE A 54 1.92 11.40 5.28
N LEU A 55 2.25 11.80 6.49
CA LEU A 55 1.59 11.22 7.66
C LEU A 55 0.11 11.55 7.69
N ALA A 56 -0.25 12.80 7.53
CA ALA A 56 -1.65 13.24 7.59
C ALA A 56 -2.49 12.58 6.48
N GLN A 57 -1.98 12.57 5.24
CA GLN A 57 -2.75 12.07 4.12
C GLN A 57 -2.81 10.55 4.06
N VAL A 58 -1.74 9.87 4.40
CA VAL A 58 -1.74 8.40 4.42
C VAL A 58 -2.64 7.89 5.54
N THR A 59 -2.59 8.51 6.71
CA THR A 59 -3.46 8.13 7.82
C THR A 59 -4.94 8.23 7.43
N GLU A 60 -5.29 9.26 6.69
CA GLU A 60 -6.66 9.46 6.23
C GLU A 60 -7.06 8.49 5.13
N ARG A 61 -6.21 8.31 4.11
CA ARG A 61 -6.53 7.51 2.93
C ARG A 61 -6.30 6.02 3.10
N PHE A 62 -5.29 5.66 3.86
CA PHE A 62 -4.87 4.27 4.03
C PHE A 62 -4.68 3.99 5.53
N PRO A 63 -5.76 3.95 6.29
CA PRO A 63 -5.68 3.81 7.75
C PRO A 63 -5.20 2.45 8.24
N ASP A 64 -5.25 1.41 7.39
CA ASP A 64 -4.75 0.10 7.75
C ASP A 64 -3.22 0.12 7.81
N LYS A 65 -2.67 -0.14 8.98
CA LYS A 65 -1.24 -0.04 9.24
C LYS A 65 -0.41 -1.13 8.56
N ASP A 66 -1.05 -2.19 8.07
CA ASP A 66 -0.38 -3.27 7.35
C ASP A 66 -0.39 -3.07 5.83
N THR A 67 -1.01 -2.02 5.34
CA THR A 67 -1.03 -1.71 3.91
C THR A 67 0.40 -1.66 3.37
N GLU A 68 0.65 -2.33 2.26
CA GLU A 68 1.94 -2.20 1.59
C GLU A 68 2.01 -0.83 0.91
N ILE A 69 2.94 0.01 1.36
CA ILE A 69 3.12 1.36 0.85
C ILE A 69 4.50 1.48 0.25
N ASN A 70 4.54 1.83 -1.04
CA ASN A 70 5.77 1.99 -1.80
C ASN A 70 5.96 3.47 -2.10
N LEU A 71 7.02 4.04 -1.59
CA LEU A 71 7.30 5.47 -1.72
C LEU A 71 8.49 5.70 -2.65
N TYR A 72 8.40 6.71 -3.50
CA TYR A 72 9.53 7.10 -4.35
C TYR A 72 9.57 8.61 -4.50
N CYS A 73 10.76 9.11 -4.82
CA CYS A 73 11.00 10.52 -5.06
C CYS A 73 12.02 10.67 -6.19
N ARG A 74 12.88 11.66 -6.13
CA ARG A 74 13.91 11.86 -7.16
C ARG A 74 15.10 10.93 -6.94
N SER A 75 15.52 10.74 -5.70
CA SER A 75 16.72 9.97 -5.35
C SER A 75 16.55 9.00 -4.19
N GLY A 76 15.38 8.97 -3.57
CA GLY A 76 15.10 8.15 -2.40
C GLY A 76 15.25 8.86 -1.06
N ASN A 77 15.84 10.06 -1.02
CA ASN A 77 16.05 10.79 0.24
C ASN A 77 14.72 11.21 0.89
N ARG A 78 13.85 11.87 0.15
CA ARG A 78 12.53 12.27 0.66
C ARG A 78 11.65 11.07 0.96
N ALA A 79 11.72 10.04 0.12
CA ALA A 79 11.02 8.78 0.36
C ALA A 79 11.46 8.12 1.67
N GLY A 80 12.76 8.19 1.96
CA GLY A 80 13.29 7.70 3.24
C GLY A 80 12.75 8.45 4.45
N LYS A 81 12.64 9.77 4.36
CA LYS A 81 12.05 10.58 5.42
C LYS A 81 10.57 10.26 5.61
N ALA A 82 9.84 10.12 4.51
CA ALA A 82 8.43 9.74 4.55
C ALA A 82 8.22 8.35 5.17
N LYS A 83 9.07 7.40 4.79
CA LYS A 83 9.04 6.06 5.36
C LYS A 83 9.23 6.09 6.87
N SER A 84 10.23 6.84 7.36
CA SER A 84 10.48 6.96 8.79
C SER A 84 9.29 7.54 9.55
N ALA A 85 8.64 8.56 8.98
CA ALA A 85 7.46 9.16 9.59
C ALA A 85 6.31 8.16 9.70
N LEU A 86 6.07 7.37 8.64
CA LEU A 86 5.01 6.37 8.66
C LEU A 86 5.32 5.23 9.61
N GLU A 87 6.55 4.75 9.63
CA GLU A 87 6.94 3.69 10.56
C GLU A 87 6.81 4.13 12.01
N SER A 88 7.17 5.37 12.32
CA SER A 88 6.98 5.92 13.66
C SER A 88 5.51 6.00 14.06
N ALA A 89 4.62 6.09 13.09
CA ALA A 89 3.17 6.11 13.33
C ALA A 89 2.55 4.70 13.32
N GLY A 90 3.37 3.64 13.21
CA GLY A 90 2.90 2.27 13.32
C GLY A 90 2.69 1.53 12.01
N TYR A 91 3.02 2.14 10.86
CA TYR A 91 2.92 1.43 9.58
C TYR A 91 4.03 0.39 9.47
N THR A 92 3.68 -0.84 9.16
CA THR A 92 4.59 -1.99 9.24
C THR A 92 5.12 -2.47 7.90
N ASN A 93 4.62 -1.93 6.78
CA ASN A 93 4.95 -2.46 5.47
C ASN A 93 5.22 -1.32 4.48
N VAL A 94 6.20 -0.48 4.81
CA VAL A 94 6.58 0.69 4.00
C VAL A 94 7.92 0.44 3.35
N LYS A 95 8.01 0.70 2.04
CA LYS A 95 9.22 0.48 1.25
C LYS A 95 9.64 1.77 0.55
N ASN A 96 10.93 2.08 0.63
CA ASN A 96 11.52 3.15 -0.14
C ASN A 96 11.98 2.58 -1.48
N ARG A 97 11.35 3.00 -2.57
CA ARG A 97 11.65 2.49 -3.91
C ARG A 97 12.65 3.35 -4.68
N GLY A 98 13.18 4.38 -4.04
CA GLY A 98 14.23 5.20 -4.64
C GLY A 98 13.68 6.27 -5.57
N SER A 99 14.15 6.29 -6.81
CA SER A 99 13.75 7.26 -7.82
C SER A 99 12.50 6.82 -8.59
N VAL A 100 11.95 7.73 -9.39
CA VAL A 100 10.84 7.40 -10.30
C VAL A 100 11.26 6.27 -11.26
N ALA A 101 12.47 6.31 -11.77
CA ALA A 101 12.98 5.27 -12.69
C ALA A 101 13.06 3.92 -11.99
N GLU A 102 13.59 3.91 -10.77
CA GLU A 102 13.68 2.68 -9.99
C GLU A 102 12.30 2.13 -9.62
N ALA A 103 11.36 3.01 -9.32
CA ALA A 103 9.98 2.59 -9.03
C ALA A 103 9.32 1.95 -10.26
N ARG A 104 9.54 2.52 -11.45
CA ARG A 104 9.04 1.92 -12.69
C ARG A 104 9.62 0.55 -12.93
N GLU A 105 10.92 0.42 -12.76
CA GLU A 105 11.61 -0.85 -12.98
C GLU A 105 11.15 -1.94 -12.02
N ALA A 106 10.92 -1.59 -10.76
CA ALA A 106 10.43 -2.54 -9.76
C ALA A 106 9.05 -3.10 -10.10
N ARG A 107 8.22 -2.30 -10.79
CA ARG A 107 6.85 -2.70 -11.15
C ARG A 107 6.76 -3.41 -12.48
N ASN A 108 7.66 -3.10 -13.39
CA ASN A 108 7.68 -3.65 -14.76
C ASN A 108 9.11 -4.05 -15.13
N PRO A 109 9.65 -5.08 -14.46
CA PRO A 109 11.03 -5.52 -14.67
C PRO A 109 11.27 -6.11 -16.06
#